data_6fa95e31d3eb8afbf678c39b793c2982
#
_entry.id   6fa95e31d3eb8afbf678c39b793c2982
#
_cell.length_a   1.000
_cell.length_b   1.000
_cell.length_c   1.000
_cell.angle_alpha   90.00
_cell.angle_beta   90.00
_cell.angle_gamma   90.00
#
_symmetry.space_group_name_H-M   'P 1'
#
loop_
_entity.id
_entity.type
_entity.pdbx_description
1 polymer ?
#
loop_
_entity_poly.entity_id
_entity_poly.type
_entity_poly.pdbx_seq_one_letter_code
_entity_poly.pdbx_strand_id
1 'polypeptide(L)'
;MASTPPGILGLSRALLLNRNIRVIAVTGLISGVYIGMFNFVLQLFPLTLGFSVASVGVLQALGNRFAGVAATIVQPFAGHYSDVHGRKRVIILGSGATIASMLLFVGGAFLASGYLVVLAFLLFGVSILGSPATEALVAESVDMNPRQMDVAYSLVFFLSNLPGVLSPYLAGTIADRYGYLYIFVAAALLESVDLYLYWKELSETKHTIIAREGGRSFSFREALHLPRESWGYYGALAADAIAFGITTSIIYAMAEEKFGFTAADVGLLVVVLTVAMLGSQYPMTRVLLKLRPKRTIVLSEALGTMLMVGWALSSNVPEFAVCAVVFGLSVTAWVPGVQSMMMTHSPAESRGSVGGKIAAFRGLVAFPAPVVGGLLYQYMGYEAPIIASFAGTVVCIALMLRYLPERPTSATRVNSKNEFVPADTQ
;
A
#
# COMPACT_ATOMS: atom_id res chain seq x y z
N MET A 1 22.38 -31.67 21.27
CA MET A 1 22.21 -30.28 21.77
C MET A 1 21.32 -29.55 20.78
N ALA A 2 20.05 -29.34 21.09
CA ALA A 2 19.17 -28.57 20.25
C ALA A 2 19.58 -27.08 20.39
N SER A 3 20.14 -26.51 19.33
CA SER A 3 20.48 -25.10 19.27
C SER A 3 19.20 -24.27 19.48
N THR A 4 19.20 -23.37 20.44
CA THR A 4 18.11 -22.36 20.61
C THR A 4 17.85 -21.71 19.27
N PRO A 5 16.59 -21.63 18.83
CA PRO A 5 16.26 -21.03 17.55
C PRO A 5 16.80 -19.58 17.50
N PRO A 6 17.44 -19.17 16.40
CA PRO A 6 18.05 -17.85 16.30
C PRO A 6 17.01 -16.76 16.58
N GLY A 7 17.40 -15.75 17.37
CA GLY A 7 16.58 -14.56 17.61
C GLY A 7 16.28 -13.86 16.28
N ILE A 8 15.30 -12.92 16.28
CA ILE A 8 14.85 -12.20 15.08
C ILE A 8 16.02 -11.58 14.29
N LEU A 9 16.99 -10.95 14.97
CA LEU A 9 18.19 -10.37 14.35
C LEU A 9 19.08 -11.41 13.68
N GLY A 10 19.25 -12.59 14.30
CA GLY A 10 20.01 -13.70 13.72
C GLY A 10 19.33 -14.25 12.47
N LEU A 11 18.00 -14.37 12.51
CA LEU A 11 17.20 -14.81 11.36
C LEU A 11 17.24 -13.79 10.22
N SER A 12 17.10 -12.48 10.52
CA SER A 12 17.22 -11.43 9.51
C SER A 12 18.57 -11.44 8.80
N ARG A 13 19.67 -11.63 9.54
CA ARG A 13 21.02 -11.77 8.95
C ARG A 13 21.13 -13.01 8.07
N ALA A 14 20.57 -14.13 8.50
CA ALA A 14 20.55 -15.36 7.70
C ALA A 14 19.74 -15.19 6.41
N LEU A 15 18.60 -14.51 6.47
CA LEU A 15 17.76 -14.21 5.31
C LEU A 15 18.46 -13.31 4.28
N LEU A 16 19.28 -12.36 4.70
CA LEU A 16 20.08 -11.51 3.81
C LEU A 16 21.21 -12.28 3.08
N LEU A 17 21.54 -13.51 3.50
CA LEU A 17 22.42 -14.40 2.74
C LEU A 17 21.70 -15.00 1.53
N ASN A 18 20.37 -15.11 1.56
CA ASN A 18 19.60 -15.50 0.38
C ASN A 18 19.68 -14.41 -0.67
N ARG A 19 20.10 -14.77 -1.88
CA ARG A 19 20.34 -13.83 -2.99
C ARG A 19 19.10 -13.02 -3.34
N ASN A 20 17.94 -13.67 -3.48
CA ASN A 20 16.70 -13.00 -3.86
C ASN A 20 16.23 -12.03 -2.79
N ILE A 21 16.23 -12.45 -1.52
CA ILE A 21 15.83 -11.58 -0.40
C ILE A 21 16.76 -10.38 -0.29
N ARG A 22 18.07 -10.59 -0.44
CA ARG A 22 19.04 -9.49 -0.44
C ARG A 22 18.79 -8.50 -1.57
N VAL A 23 18.55 -8.97 -2.80
CA VAL A 23 18.23 -8.11 -3.94
C VAL A 23 16.98 -7.29 -3.67
N ILE A 24 15.87 -7.92 -3.24
CA ILE A 24 14.62 -7.25 -2.93
C ILE A 24 14.79 -6.25 -1.77
N ALA A 25 15.58 -6.58 -0.76
CA ALA A 25 15.87 -5.67 0.35
C ALA A 25 16.66 -4.43 -0.09
N VAL A 26 17.67 -4.61 -0.96
CA VAL A 26 18.47 -3.51 -1.51
C VAL A 26 17.65 -2.65 -2.46
N THR A 27 16.90 -3.26 -3.39
CA THR A 27 16.00 -2.51 -4.27
C THR A 27 14.86 -1.85 -3.49
N GLY A 28 14.37 -2.48 -2.41
CA GLY A 28 13.44 -1.86 -1.48
C GLY A 28 13.97 -0.57 -0.85
N LEU A 29 15.26 -0.53 -0.46
CA LEU A 29 15.91 0.70 0.01
C LEU A 29 15.97 1.76 -1.08
N ILE A 30 16.35 1.39 -2.30
CA ILE A 30 16.46 2.32 -3.43
C ILE A 30 15.09 2.87 -3.83
N SER A 31 14.13 1.97 -4.05
CA SER A 31 12.75 2.37 -4.41
C SER A 31 12.06 3.14 -3.27
N GLY A 32 12.39 2.84 -2.02
CA GLY A 32 11.88 3.56 -0.85
C GLY A 32 12.19 5.06 -0.87
N VAL A 33 13.30 5.47 -1.48
CA VAL A 33 13.64 6.88 -1.65
C VAL A 33 12.58 7.59 -2.48
N TYR A 34 12.30 7.13 -3.71
CA TYR A 34 11.34 7.81 -4.59
C TYR A 34 9.90 7.55 -4.19
N ILE A 35 9.57 6.39 -3.61
CA ILE A 35 8.21 6.11 -3.09
C ILE A 35 7.87 7.08 -1.96
N GLY A 36 8.80 7.33 -1.04
CA GLY A 36 8.65 8.34 0.01
C GLY A 36 8.38 9.73 -0.56
N MET A 37 9.12 10.13 -1.61
CA MET A 37 8.93 11.39 -2.31
C MET A 37 7.55 11.47 -2.97
N PHE A 38 7.08 10.41 -3.60
CA PHE A 38 5.86 10.38 -4.41
C PHE A 38 4.57 10.43 -3.60
N ASN A 39 4.59 10.13 -2.32
CA ASN A 39 3.41 10.20 -1.47
C ASN A 39 2.71 11.57 -1.52
N PHE A 40 3.44 12.66 -1.74
CA PHE A 40 2.88 14.00 -1.85
C PHE A 40 3.11 14.66 -3.21
N VAL A 41 4.23 14.36 -3.88
CA VAL A 41 4.58 14.95 -5.19
C VAL A 41 3.47 14.73 -6.22
N LEU A 42 2.83 13.55 -6.21
CA LEU A 42 1.72 13.24 -7.11
C LEU A 42 0.44 14.03 -6.80
N GLN A 43 0.33 14.67 -5.64
CA GLN A 43 -0.78 15.57 -5.33
C GLN A 43 -0.43 17.03 -5.70
N LEU A 44 0.80 17.46 -5.45
CA LEU A 44 1.22 18.86 -5.61
C LEU A 44 1.66 19.19 -7.04
N PHE A 45 2.42 18.31 -7.69
CA PHE A 45 2.94 18.57 -9.04
C PHE A 45 1.87 18.95 -10.07
N PRO A 46 0.70 18.30 -10.16
CA PRO A 46 -0.33 18.72 -11.11
C PRO A 46 -0.83 20.14 -10.90
N LEU A 47 -0.87 20.65 -9.65
CA LEU A 47 -1.27 22.01 -9.35
C LEU A 47 -0.36 23.04 -10.03
N THR A 48 0.94 22.76 -10.12
CA THR A 48 1.90 23.65 -10.82
C THR A 48 1.66 23.76 -12.31
N LEU A 49 0.91 22.82 -12.88
CA LEU A 49 0.49 22.81 -14.29
C LEU A 49 -0.94 23.36 -14.49
N GLY A 50 -1.52 23.94 -13.45
CA GLY A 50 -2.86 24.54 -13.49
C GLY A 50 -4.01 23.54 -13.35
N PHE A 51 -3.74 22.30 -12.94
CA PHE A 51 -4.81 21.38 -12.57
C PHE A 51 -5.46 21.83 -11.26
N SER A 52 -6.79 21.75 -11.18
CA SER A 52 -7.51 21.97 -9.92
C SER A 52 -7.37 20.77 -8.98
N VAL A 53 -7.66 20.94 -7.68
CA VAL A 53 -7.70 19.83 -6.70
C VAL A 53 -8.68 18.74 -7.16
N ALA A 54 -9.80 19.10 -7.81
CA ALA A 54 -10.71 18.11 -8.39
C ALA A 54 -10.04 17.28 -9.49
N SER A 55 -9.25 17.91 -10.35
CA SER A 55 -8.46 17.19 -11.38
C SER A 55 -7.39 16.31 -10.75
N VAL A 56 -6.75 16.74 -9.66
CA VAL A 56 -5.83 15.88 -8.88
C VAL A 56 -6.57 14.65 -8.36
N GLY A 57 -7.80 14.80 -7.85
CA GLY A 57 -8.65 13.67 -7.44
C GLY A 57 -8.88 12.68 -8.60
N VAL A 58 -9.15 13.16 -9.80
CA VAL A 58 -9.28 12.31 -11.00
C VAL A 58 -7.97 11.60 -11.33
N LEU A 59 -6.83 12.29 -11.31
CA LEU A 59 -5.52 11.68 -11.56
C LEU A 59 -5.19 10.59 -10.53
N GLN A 60 -5.50 10.82 -9.26
CA GLN A 60 -5.34 9.82 -8.20
C GLN A 60 -6.27 8.61 -8.43
N ALA A 61 -7.52 8.83 -8.84
CA ALA A 61 -8.44 7.75 -9.17
C ALA A 61 -7.96 6.92 -10.37
N LEU A 62 -7.29 7.52 -11.34
CA LEU A 62 -6.75 6.82 -12.49
C LEU A 62 -5.49 6.02 -12.15
N GLY A 63 -4.53 6.64 -11.47
CA GLY A 63 -3.16 6.17 -11.40
C GLY A 63 -2.61 5.86 -10.02
N ASN A 64 -3.40 5.91 -8.95
CA ASN A 64 -2.92 5.47 -7.65
C ASN A 64 -2.55 3.98 -7.70
N ARG A 65 -1.32 3.64 -7.28
CA ARG A 65 -0.82 2.24 -7.33
C ARG A 65 -1.61 1.26 -6.47
N PHE A 66 -2.30 1.74 -5.44
CA PHE A 66 -3.01 0.86 -4.50
C PHE A 66 -4.51 0.80 -4.72
N ALA A 67 -5.12 1.88 -5.22
CA ALA A 67 -6.57 1.99 -5.34
C ALA A 67 -7.03 2.64 -6.65
N GLY A 68 -6.12 2.95 -7.58
CA GLY A 68 -6.48 3.51 -8.89
C GLY A 68 -7.09 2.47 -9.83
N VAL A 69 -7.85 2.94 -10.82
CA VAL A 69 -8.49 2.07 -11.84
C VAL A 69 -7.45 1.20 -12.55
N ALA A 70 -6.33 1.79 -12.99
CA ALA A 70 -5.27 1.05 -13.68
C ALA A 70 -4.70 -0.07 -12.82
N ALA A 71 -4.39 0.20 -11.55
CA ALA A 71 -3.89 -0.79 -10.61
C ALA A 71 -4.91 -1.91 -10.35
N THR A 72 -6.18 -1.54 -10.12
CA THR A 72 -7.27 -2.48 -9.83
C THR A 72 -7.51 -3.46 -10.97
N ILE A 73 -7.39 -3.00 -12.22
CA ILE A 73 -7.53 -3.86 -13.41
C ILE A 73 -6.32 -4.78 -13.54
N VAL A 74 -5.11 -4.26 -13.33
CA VAL A 74 -3.87 -4.99 -13.60
C VAL A 74 -3.53 -6.03 -12.53
N GLN A 75 -3.76 -5.74 -11.25
CA GLN A 75 -3.37 -6.62 -10.14
C GLN A 75 -3.84 -8.08 -10.26
N PRO A 76 -5.12 -8.38 -10.56
CA PRO A 76 -5.57 -9.76 -10.68
C PRO A 76 -4.88 -10.53 -11.80
N PHE A 77 -4.58 -9.84 -12.93
CA PHE A 77 -3.86 -10.44 -14.06
C PHE A 77 -2.38 -10.65 -13.74
N ALA A 78 -1.77 -9.74 -12.99
CA ALA A 78 -0.36 -9.78 -12.65
C ALA A 78 0.03 -11.07 -11.91
N GLY A 79 -0.77 -11.48 -10.92
CA GLY A 79 -0.57 -12.72 -10.19
C GLY A 79 -0.60 -13.93 -11.11
N HIS A 80 -1.66 -14.07 -11.91
CA HIS A 80 -1.79 -15.16 -12.86
C HIS A 80 -0.68 -15.17 -13.92
N TYR A 81 -0.38 -14.00 -14.50
CA TYR A 81 0.68 -13.87 -15.50
C TYR A 81 2.05 -14.25 -14.94
N SER A 82 2.34 -13.89 -13.69
CA SER A 82 3.58 -14.27 -13.01
C SER A 82 3.65 -15.77 -12.70
N ASP A 83 2.49 -16.42 -12.48
CA ASP A 83 2.41 -17.86 -12.31
C ASP A 83 2.76 -18.64 -13.59
N VAL A 84 2.45 -18.08 -14.74
CA VAL A 84 2.71 -18.72 -16.05
C VAL A 84 4.09 -18.39 -16.59
N HIS A 85 4.51 -17.10 -16.53
CA HIS A 85 5.71 -16.61 -17.21
C HIS A 85 6.95 -16.47 -16.32
N GLY A 86 6.78 -16.72 -15.01
CA GLY A 86 7.85 -16.61 -14.01
C GLY A 86 7.83 -15.26 -13.27
N ARG A 87 8.32 -15.27 -12.04
CA ARG A 87 8.31 -14.13 -11.13
C ARG A 87 9.21 -13.00 -11.61
N LYS A 88 10.45 -13.34 -11.94
CA LYS A 88 11.46 -12.37 -12.38
C LYS A 88 11.03 -11.54 -13.58
N ARG A 89 10.41 -12.17 -14.59
CA ARG A 89 9.95 -11.45 -15.81
C ARG A 89 8.92 -10.39 -15.47
N VAL A 90 7.97 -10.71 -14.60
CA VAL A 90 6.88 -9.81 -14.23
C VAL A 90 7.40 -8.65 -13.38
N ILE A 91 8.35 -8.90 -12.48
CA ILE A 91 9.05 -7.85 -11.70
C ILE A 91 9.76 -6.88 -12.65
N ILE A 92 10.51 -7.40 -13.63
CA ILE A 92 11.21 -6.57 -14.63
C ILE A 92 10.21 -5.73 -15.46
N LEU A 93 9.08 -6.32 -15.89
CA LEU A 93 8.03 -5.58 -16.60
C LEU A 93 7.40 -4.48 -15.75
N GLY A 94 7.13 -4.74 -14.47
CA GLY A 94 6.62 -3.74 -13.54
C GLY A 94 7.60 -2.59 -13.33
N SER A 95 8.90 -2.89 -13.15
CA SER A 95 9.96 -1.89 -13.05
C SER A 95 10.10 -1.08 -14.34
N GLY A 96 10.05 -1.72 -15.50
CA GLY A 96 10.03 -1.05 -16.81
C GLY A 96 8.84 -0.10 -16.97
N ALA A 97 7.65 -0.50 -16.54
CA ALA A 97 6.47 0.37 -16.53
C ALA A 97 6.64 1.56 -15.57
N THR A 98 7.29 1.36 -14.42
CA THR A 98 7.64 2.44 -13.49
C THR A 98 8.57 3.45 -14.18
N ILE A 99 9.66 3.02 -14.80
CA ILE A 99 10.60 3.90 -15.52
C ILE A 99 9.86 4.68 -16.61
N ALA A 100 9.06 4.00 -17.43
CA ALA A 100 8.31 4.65 -18.50
C ALA A 100 7.34 5.71 -17.95
N SER A 101 6.68 5.43 -16.82
CA SER A 101 5.86 6.43 -16.11
C SER A 101 6.68 7.63 -15.65
N MET A 102 7.88 7.39 -15.05
CA MET A 102 8.77 8.48 -14.60
C MET A 102 9.22 9.35 -15.77
N LEU A 103 9.57 8.75 -16.90
CA LEU A 103 9.93 9.48 -18.12
C LEU A 103 8.78 10.31 -18.67
N LEU A 104 7.53 9.82 -18.56
CA LEU A 104 6.35 10.61 -18.91
C LEU A 104 6.14 11.78 -17.94
N PHE A 105 6.39 11.60 -16.62
CA PHE A 105 6.38 12.71 -15.67
C PHE A 105 7.48 13.73 -15.97
N VAL A 106 8.69 13.27 -16.33
CA VAL A 106 9.79 14.16 -16.79
C VAL A 106 9.33 14.96 -18.02
N GLY A 107 8.78 14.29 -19.02
CA GLY A 107 8.23 14.96 -20.21
C GLY A 107 7.10 15.92 -19.89
N GLY A 108 6.19 15.54 -18.99
CA GLY A 108 5.10 16.39 -18.52
C GLY A 108 5.59 17.65 -17.80
N ALA A 109 6.61 17.51 -16.95
CA ALA A 109 7.22 18.64 -16.24
C ALA A 109 8.04 19.54 -17.18
N PHE A 110 8.79 18.95 -18.12
CA PHE A 110 9.63 19.71 -19.05
C PHE A 110 8.82 20.48 -20.11
N LEU A 111 7.78 19.84 -20.65
CA LEU A 111 6.92 20.41 -21.70
C LEU A 111 5.67 21.12 -21.17
N ALA A 112 5.49 21.17 -19.85
CA ALA A 112 4.26 21.64 -19.19
C ALA A 112 2.99 20.98 -19.78
N SER A 113 3.05 19.67 -20.09
CA SER A 113 2.01 18.96 -20.81
C SER A 113 1.13 18.12 -19.90
N GLY A 114 -0.13 18.57 -19.70
CA GLY A 114 -1.12 17.82 -18.92
C GLY A 114 -1.44 16.43 -19.50
N TYR A 115 -1.39 16.26 -20.82
CA TYR A 115 -1.60 14.95 -21.46
C TYR A 115 -0.55 13.91 -21.05
N LEU A 116 0.73 14.32 -21.01
CA LEU A 116 1.81 13.44 -20.57
C LEU A 116 1.65 13.08 -19.09
N VAL A 117 1.18 14.01 -18.27
CA VAL A 117 0.90 13.76 -16.85
C VAL A 117 -0.22 12.72 -16.68
N VAL A 118 -1.33 12.84 -17.42
CA VAL A 118 -2.43 11.83 -17.39
C VAL A 118 -1.91 10.45 -17.78
N LEU A 119 -1.12 10.36 -18.87
CA LEU A 119 -0.52 9.09 -19.31
C LEU A 119 0.48 8.55 -18.27
N ALA A 120 1.25 9.43 -17.63
CA ALA A 120 2.17 9.07 -16.56
C ALA A 120 1.43 8.45 -15.36
N PHE A 121 0.32 9.05 -14.92
CA PHE A 121 -0.51 8.49 -13.85
C PHE A 121 -1.08 7.12 -14.22
N LEU A 122 -1.64 6.96 -15.42
CA LEU A 122 -2.16 5.67 -15.88
C LEU A 122 -1.08 4.59 -15.86
N LEU A 123 0.10 4.90 -16.40
CA LEU A 123 1.20 3.95 -16.45
C LEU A 123 1.79 3.67 -15.07
N PHE A 124 1.78 4.66 -14.17
CA PHE A 124 2.18 4.48 -12.78
C PHE A 124 1.25 3.51 -12.04
N GLY A 125 -0.06 3.56 -12.28
CA GLY A 125 -1.00 2.56 -11.78
C GLY A 125 -0.73 1.16 -12.34
N VAL A 126 -0.38 1.05 -13.62
CA VAL A 126 0.00 -0.24 -14.26
C VAL A 126 1.27 -0.82 -13.64
N SER A 127 2.19 0.00 -13.16
CA SER A 127 3.47 -0.44 -12.59
C SER A 127 3.34 -1.36 -11.36
N ILE A 128 2.17 -1.43 -10.73
CA ILE A 128 1.84 -2.38 -9.65
C ILE A 128 1.97 -3.85 -10.08
N LEU A 129 2.05 -4.12 -11.38
CA LEU A 129 2.18 -5.45 -11.97
C LEU A 129 3.29 -6.31 -11.32
N GLY A 130 4.39 -5.68 -10.90
CA GLY A 130 5.51 -6.37 -10.23
C GLY A 130 5.23 -6.80 -8.78
N SER A 131 4.30 -6.14 -8.08
CA SER A 131 4.11 -6.33 -6.63
C SER A 131 3.70 -7.75 -6.23
N PRO A 132 2.66 -8.39 -6.83
CA PRO A 132 2.29 -9.76 -6.48
C PRO A 132 3.41 -10.78 -6.78
N ALA A 133 4.17 -10.53 -7.85
CA ALA A 133 5.30 -11.38 -8.21
C ALA A 133 6.45 -11.27 -7.21
N THR A 134 6.72 -10.06 -6.69
CA THR A 134 7.72 -9.82 -5.65
C THR A 134 7.35 -10.50 -4.34
N GLU A 135 6.09 -10.37 -3.91
CA GLU A 135 5.60 -11.04 -2.71
C GLU A 135 5.73 -12.57 -2.81
N ALA A 136 5.28 -13.15 -3.94
CA ALA A 136 5.41 -14.58 -4.18
C ALA A 136 6.88 -15.03 -4.22
N LEU A 137 7.77 -14.26 -4.84
CA LEU A 137 9.18 -14.57 -4.92
C LEU A 137 9.85 -14.55 -3.52
N VAL A 138 9.50 -13.62 -2.65
CA VAL A 138 9.96 -13.59 -1.26
C VAL A 138 9.52 -14.85 -0.52
N ALA A 139 8.24 -15.24 -0.63
CA ALA A 139 7.71 -16.44 0.01
C ALA A 139 8.40 -17.72 -0.48
N GLU A 140 8.55 -17.87 -1.80
CA GLU A 140 9.21 -19.01 -2.44
C GLU A 140 10.71 -19.08 -2.08
N SER A 141 11.37 -17.93 -1.87
CA SER A 141 12.79 -17.88 -1.49
C SER A 141 13.08 -18.36 -0.06
N VAL A 142 12.06 -18.55 0.76
CA VAL A 142 12.14 -19.11 2.13
C VAL A 142 11.36 -20.42 2.25
N ASP A 143 11.20 -21.15 1.14
CA ASP A 143 10.52 -22.45 1.07
C ASP A 143 9.13 -22.44 1.74
N MET A 144 8.41 -21.32 1.63
CA MET A 144 7.07 -21.10 2.23
C MET A 144 7.04 -21.30 3.76
N ASN A 145 8.19 -21.23 4.43
CA ASN A 145 8.26 -21.35 5.89
C ASN A 145 7.61 -20.12 6.56
N PRO A 146 6.50 -20.27 7.31
CA PRO A 146 5.73 -19.14 7.83
C PRO A 146 6.55 -18.14 8.65
N ARG A 147 7.39 -18.64 9.57
CA ARG A 147 8.23 -17.80 10.44
C ARG A 147 9.28 -17.02 9.64
N GLN A 148 9.88 -17.64 8.64
CA GLN A 148 10.85 -16.97 7.79
C GLN A 148 10.19 -15.97 6.86
N MET A 149 9.00 -16.27 6.35
CA MET A 149 8.20 -15.35 5.55
C MET A 149 7.85 -14.08 6.35
N ASP A 150 7.35 -14.22 7.58
CA ASP A 150 7.00 -13.07 8.43
C ASP A 150 8.21 -12.16 8.66
N VAL A 151 9.38 -12.75 8.93
CA VAL A 151 10.60 -11.97 9.14
C VAL A 151 11.10 -11.36 7.83
N ALA A 152 11.03 -12.08 6.71
CA ALA A 152 11.45 -11.57 5.40
C ALA A 152 10.59 -10.39 4.95
N TYR A 153 9.25 -10.51 5.04
CA TYR A 153 8.34 -9.42 4.72
C TYR A 153 8.53 -8.21 5.64
N SER A 154 8.70 -8.45 6.94
CA SER A 154 8.95 -7.36 7.89
C SER A 154 10.27 -6.65 7.61
N LEU A 155 11.32 -7.39 7.26
CA LEU A 155 12.61 -6.84 6.90
C LEU A 155 12.55 -6.00 5.63
N VAL A 156 11.95 -6.54 4.57
CA VAL A 156 11.76 -5.82 3.29
C VAL A 156 10.90 -4.58 3.51
N PHE A 157 9.78 -4.69 4.22
CA PHE A 157 8.91 -3.54 4.54
C PHE A 157 9.66 -2.46 5.30
N PHE A 158 10.40 -2.82 6.35
CA PHE A 158 11.18 -1.86 7.13
C PHE A 158 12.22 -1.14 6.26
N LEU A 159 13.00 -1.89 5.48
CA LEU A 159 14.04 -1.32 4.63
C LEU A 159 13.45 -0.43 3.53
N SER A 160 12.32 -0.80 2.95
CA SER A 160 11.64 0.00 1.91
C SER A 160 11.03 1.30 2.46
N ASN A 161 10.68 1.37 3.75
CA ASN A 161 10.13 2.58 4.35
C ASN A 161 11.19 3.45 5.04
N LEU A 162 12.38 2.92 5.32
CA LEU A 162 13.44 3.64 6.02
C LEU A 162 13.87 4.94 5.31
N PRO A 163 14.04 4.98 3.98
CA PRO A 163 14.38 6.23 3.28
C PRO A 163 13.28 7.30 3.36
N GLY A 164 12.01 6.89 3.53
CA GLY A 164 10.86 7.78 3.74
C GLY A 164 10.96 8.67 4.99
N VAL A 165 11.95 8.43 5.87
CA VAL A 165 12.25 9.31 7.01
C VAL A 165 12.88 10.64 6.55
N LEU A 166 13.59 10.66 5.43
CA LEU A 166 14.29 11.86 4.95
C LEU A 166 13.88 12.28 3.54
N SER A 167 13.62 11.31 2.67
CA SER A 167 13.42 11.57 1.25
C SER A 167 12.25 12.53 0.94
N PRO A 168 11.11 12.55 1.66
CA PRO A 168 10.04 13.48 1.37
C PRO A 168 10.44 14.95 1.60
N TYR A 169 11.14 15.24 2.70
CA TYR A 169 11.59 16.60 2.99
C TYR A 169 12.62 17.09 1.98
N LEU A 170 13.56 16.21 1.60
CA LEU A 170 14.54 16.53 0.56
C LEU A 170 13.85 16.80 -0.78
N ALA A 171 12.86 15.96 -1.15
CA ALA A 171 12.08 16.17 -2.37
C ALA A 171 11.30 17.49 -2.34
N GLY A 172 10.63 17.81 -1.22
CA GLY A 172 9.95 19.08 -1.06
C GLY A 172 10.87 20.28 -1.23
N THR A 173 12.05 20.24 -0.59
CA THR A 173 13.06 21.29 -0.71
C THR A 173 13.58 21.42 -2.15
N ILE A 174 13.76 20.30 -2.87
CA ILE A 174 14.15 20.31 -4.28
C ILE A 174 13.02 20.89 -5.14
N ALA A 175 11.78 20.49 -4.88
CA ALA A 175 10.61 21.00 -5.61
C ALA A 175 10.47 22.52 -5.49
N ASP A 176 10.60 23.07 -4.28
CA ASP A 176 10.47 24.50 -4.02
C ASP A 176 11.60 25.32 -4.66
N ARG A 177 12.84 24.77 -4.75
CA ARG A 177 14.00 25.51 -5.28
C ARG A 177 14.23 25.31 -6.77
N TYR A 178 13.99 24.11 -7.28
CA TYR A 178 14.38 23.70 -8.63
C TYR A 178 13.22 23.13 -9.45
N GLY A 179 12.05 22.93 -8.83
CA GLY A 179 10.88 22.33 -9.47
C GLY A 179 10.90 20.80 -9.44
N TYR A 180 9.79 20.22 -9.85
CA TYR A 180 9.52 18.77 -9.75
C TYR A 180 10.31 17.92 -10.77
N LEU A 181 10.80 18.51 -11.85
CA LEU A 181 11.54 17.82 -12.92
C LEU A 181 12.67 16.95 -12.36
N TYR A 182 13.47 17.51 -11.47
CA TYR A 182 14.64 16.81 -10.91
C TYR A 182 14.27 15.64 -10.03
N ILE A 183 13.10 15.69 -9.38
CA ILE A 183 12.57 14.58 -8.57
C ILE A 183 12.22 13.40 -9.48
N PHE A 184 11.53 13.65 -10.60
CA PHE A 184 11.18 12.61 -11.56
C PHE A 184 12.41 12.02 -12.26
N VAL A 185 13.40 12.84 -12.60
CA VAL A 185 14.68 12.37 -13.15
C VAL A 185 15.40 11.48 -12.13
N ALA A 186 15.51 11.92 -10.87
CA ALA A 186 16.14 11.13 -9.81
C ALA A 186 15.39 9.79 -9.60
N ALA A 187 14.06 9.81 -9.60
CA ALA A 187 13.25 8.60 -9.48
C ALA A 187 13.48 7.64 -10.66
N ALA A 188 13.52 8.15 -11.90
CA ALA A 188 13.80 7.34 -13.09
C ALA A 188 15.19 6.69 -13.03
N LEU A 189 16.20 7.44 -12.56
CA LEU A 189 17.56 6.92 -12.40
C LEU A 189 17.62 5.83 -11.31
N LEU A 190 17.00 6.07 -10.15
CA LEU A 190 16.94 5.09 -9.06
C LEU A 190 16.24 3.81 -9.50
N GLU A 191 15.09 3.92 -10.16
CA GLU A 191 14.36 2.75 -10.68
C GLU A 191 15.15 2.02 -11.77
N SER A 192 15.96 2.74 -12.57
CA SER A 192 16.84 2.11 -13.56
C SER A 192 17.93 1.26 -12.89
N VAL A 193 18.42 1.68 -11.72
CA VAL A 193 19.34 0.86 -10.91
C VAL A 193 18.61 -0.38 -10.39
N ASP A 194 17.36 -0.24 -9.89
CA ASP A 194 16.56 -1.37 -9.44
C ASP A 194 16.30 -2.36 -10.58
N LEU A 195 15.92 -1.87 -11.77
CA LEU A 195 15.74 -2.70 -12.95
C LEU A 195 17.01 -3.48 -13.32
N TYR A 196 18.18 -2.83 -13.28
CA TYR A 196 19.47 -3.48 -13.52
C TYR A 196 19.75 -4.58 -12.49
N LEU A 197 19.50 -4.32 -11.20
CA LEU A 197 19.67 -5.31 -10.13
C LEU A 197 18.70 -6.49 -10.30
N TYR A 198 17.43 -6.24 -10.64
CA TYR A 198 16.46 -7.31 -10.95
C TYR A 198 16.90 -8.14 -12.15
N TRP A 199 17.35 -7.50 -13.22
CA TRP A 199 17.79 -8.21 -14.41
C TRP A 199 19.02 -9.08 -14.15
N LYS A 200 20.05 -8.55 -13.46
CA LYS A 200 21.33 -9.22 -13.25
C LYS A 200 21.32 -10.18 -12.07
N GLU A 201 20.78 -9.77 -10.93
CA GLU A 201 20.98 -10.45 -9.67
C GLU A 201 19.79 -11.30 -9.20
N LEU A 202 18.57 -11.00 -9.67
CA LEU A 202 17.39 -11.76 -9.25
C LEU A 202 17.41 -13.14 -9.92
N SER A 203 17.18 -14.19 -9.13
CA SER A 203 17.06 -15.55 -9.63
C SER A 203 15.59 -15.97 -9.68
N GLU A 204 15.20 -16.68 -10.75
CA GLU A 204 13.85 -17.24 -10.85
C GLU A 204 13.68 -18.35 -9.79
N THR A 205 12.58 -18.29 -9.04
CA THR A 205 12.28 -19.28 -8.00
C THR A 205 11.44 -20.44 -8.53
N LYS A 206 10.70 -20.22 -9.59
CA LYS A 206 9.81 -21.21 -10.18
C LYS A 206 10.54 -22.02 -11.25
N HIS A 207 11.11 -23.15 -10.85
CA HIS A 207 11.80 -24.07 -11.77
C HIS A 207 10.86 -24.93 -12.62
N THR A 208 9.58 -24.96 -12.31
CA THR A 208 8.59 -25.73 -13.08
C THR A 208 7.46 -24.78 -13.46
N ILE A 209 7.38 -24.45 -14.73
CA ILE A 209 6.10 -24.05 -15.32
C ILE A 209 5.21 -25.28 -15.14
N ILE A 210 4.45 -25.33 -14.04
CA ILE A 210 3.35 -26.25 -13.94
C ILE A 210 2.36 -25.76 -15.00
N ALA A 211 2.48 -26.28 -16.21
CA ALA A 211 1.37 -26.38 -17.10
C ALA A 211 0.31 -27.13 -16.28
N ARG A 212 -0.52 -26.41 -15.53
CA ARG A 212 -1.72 -26.98 -14.95
C ARG A 212 -2.49 -27.53 -16.14
N GLU A 213 -2.46 -28.85 -16.25
CA GLU A 213 -3.39 -29.59 -17.10
C GLU A 213 -4.78 -29.09 -16.74
N GLY A 214 -5.42 -28.48 -17.69
CA GLY A 214 -6.68 -27.79 -17.55
C GLY A 214 -6.48 -26.27 -17.59
N GLY A 215 -6.40 -25.72 -18.79
CA GLY A 215 -6.35 -24.29 -19.08
C GLY A 215 -7.60 -23.57 -18.57
N ARG A 216 -7.70 -23.36 -17.25
CA ARG A 216 -8.63 -22.39 -16.69
C ARG A 216 -8.13 -21.02 -17.15
N SER A 217 -8.78 -20.51 -18.19
CA SER A 217 -8.62 -19.11 -18.57
C SER A 217 -8.89 -18.26 -17.34
N PHE A 218 -8.00 -17.29 -17.06
CA PHE A 218 -8.24 -16.33 -16.01
C PHE A 218 -9.57 -15.64 -16.23
N SER A 219 -10.50 -15.79 -15.31
CA SER A 219 -11.78 -15.09 -15.35
C SER A 219 -11.76 -13.96 -14.33
N PHE A 220 -11.86 -12.73 -14.83
CA PHE A 220 -12.01 -11.53 -13.98
C PHE A 220 -13.22 -11.64 -13.05
N ARG A 221 -14.28 -12.29 -13.53
CA ARG A 221 -15.47 -12.57 -12.74
C ARG A 221 -15.17 -13.51 -11.56
N GLU A 222 -14.33 -14.52 -11.75
CA GLU A 222 -13.91 -15.43 -10.66
C GLU A 222 -12.97 -14.72 -9.68
N ALA A 223 -12.09 -13.83 -10.17
CA ALA A 223 -11.22 -13.02 -9.31
C ALA A 223 -11.99 -12.05 -8.41
N LEU A 224 -13.14 -11.56 -8.85
CA LEU A 224 -14.02 -10.68 -8.07
C LEU A 224 -15.15 -11.44 -7.36
N HIS A 225 -15.27 -12.75 -7.57
CA HIS A 225 -16.32 -13.53 -6.92
C HIS A 225 -15.99 -13.71 -5.43
N LEU A 226 -16.76 -13.04 -4.59
CA LEU A 226 -16.67 -13.13 -3.15
C LEU A 226 -17.79 -14.04 -2.61
N PRO A 227 -17.49 -14.96 -1.68
CA PRO A 227 -18.51 -15.75 -1.02
C PRO A 227 -19.53 -14.85 -0.32
N ARG A 228 -20.82 -15.12 -0.48
CA ARG A 228 -21.90 -14.29 0.11
C ARG A 228 -21.75 -14.14 1.63
N GLU A 229 -21.27 -15.16 2.30
CA GLU A 229 -21.02 -15.18 3.75
C GLU A 229 -19.98 -14.13 4.20
N SER A 230 -19.09 -13.74 3.30
CA SER A 230 -18.01 -12.78 3.55
C SER A 230 -18.33 -11.35 3.12
N TRP A 231 -19.49 -11.08 2.51
CA TRP A 231 -19.84 -9.76 1.96
C TRP A 231 -19.84 -8.65 3.02
N GLY A 232 -20.33 -8.92 4.24
CA GLY A 232 -20.30 -7.96 5.33
C GLY A 232 -18.87 -7.56 5.71
N TYR A 233 -17.98 -8.53 5.78
CA TYR A 233 -16.57 -8.33 6.08
C TYR A 233 -15.86 -7.53 4.97
N TYR A 234 -16.01 -7.95 3.71
CA TYR A 234 -15.41 -7.24 2.58
C TYR A 234 -16.00 -5.85 2.39
N GLY A 235 -17.32 -5.70 2.58
CA GLY A 235 -18.01 -4.43 2.51
C GLY A 235 -17.52 -3.43 3.55
N ALA A 236 -17.26 -3.88 4.79
CA ALA A 236 -16.70 -3.03 5.83
C ALA A 236 -15.28 -2.54 5.49
N LEU A 237 -14.42 -3.43 4.94
CA LEU A 237 -13.07 -3.05 4.50
C LEU A 237 -13.07 -2.15 3.26
N ALA A 238 -14.07 -2.29 2.38
CA ALA A 238 -14.21 -1.42 1.21
C ALA A 238 -14.74 -0.03 1.60
N ALA A 239 -15.66 0.02 2.56
CA ALA A 239 -16.18 1.27 3.10
C ALA A 239 -15.07 2.14 3.71
N ASP A 240 -14.11 1.52 4.43
CA ASP A 240 -12.90 2.20 4.90
C ASP A 240 -12.12 2.85 3.75
N ALA A 241 -11.85 2.07 2.70
CA ALA A 241 -11.07 2.56 1.57
C ALA A 241 -11.76 3.76 0.85
N ILE A 242 -13.11 3.79 0.82
CA ILE A 242 -13.85 4.95 0.34
C ILE A 242 -13.72 6.12 1.32
N ALA A 243 -14.02 5.89 2.59
CA ALA A 243 -14.06 6.93 3.61
C ALA A 243 -12.72 7.67 3.72
N PHE A 244 -11.62 6.92 3.81
CA PHE A 244 -10.28 7.51 3.82
C PHE A 244 -9.89 8.10 2.46
N GLY A 245 -10.18 7.41 1.37
CA GLY A 245 -9.79 7.81 0.01
C GLY A 245 -10.34 9.17 -0.41
N ILE A 246 -11.50 9.59 0.10
CA ILE A 246 -12.11 10.90 -0.20
C ILE A 246 -11.16 12.04 0.17
N THR A 247 -10.54 12.02 1.34
CA THR A 247 -9.68 13.11 1.82
C THR A 247 -8.19 12.82 1.62
N THR A 248 -7.70 11.62 2.00
CA THR A 248 -6.25 11.34 2.01
C THR A 248 -5.59 11.45 0.64
N SER A 249 -6.34 11.19 -0.41
CA SER A 249 -5.82 11.25 -1.79
C SER A 249 -5.57 12.68 -2.30
N ILE A 250 -6.11 13.70 -1.62
CA ILE A 250 -6.04 15.10 -2.07
C ILE A 250 -5.67 16.08 -0.95
N ILE A 251 -5.48 15.61 0.29
CA ILE A 251 -5.30 16.50 1.46
C ILE A 251 -4.11 17.45 1.32
N TYR A 252 -3.03 17.01 0.69
CA TYR A 252 -1.85 17.85 0.50
C TYR A 252 -2.09 18.90 -0.59
N ALA A 253 -2.82 18.54 -1.66
CA ALA A 253 -3.24 19.51 -2.67
C ALA A 253 -4.21 20.55 -2.09
N MET A 254 -5.13 20.12 -1.21
CA MET A 254 -6.05 21.03 -0.50
C MET A 254 -5.28 21.96 0.44
N ALA A 255 -4.27 21.46 1.14
CA ALA A 255 -3.47 22.25 2.07
C ALA A 255 -2.58 23.29 1.36
N GLU A 256 -2.00 22.93 0.20
CA GLU A 256 -1.28 23.86 -0.67
C GLU A 256 -2.22 24.98 -1.14
N GLU A 257 -3.37 24.63 -1.72
CA GLU A 257 -4.30 25.62 -2.29
C GLU A 257 -4.96 26.51 -1.22
N LYS A 258 -5.35 25.93 -0.06
CA LYS A 258 -6.08 26.66 1.00
C LYS A 258 -5.15 27.47 1.91
N PHE A 259 -4.00 26.92 2.30
CA PHE A 259 -3.13 27.48 3.34
C PHE A 259 -1.77 27.95 2.79
N GLY A 260 -1.47 27.71 1.51
CA GLY A 260 -0.21 28.07 0.89
C GLY A 260 0.99 27.22 1.37
N PHE A 261 0.76 25.97 1.76
CA PHE A 261 1.86 25.09 2.17
C PHE A 261 2.83 24.87 1.02
N THR A 262 4.11 24.99 1.30
CA THR A 262 5.16 24.69 0.34
C THR A 262 5.34 23.17 0.18
N ALA A 263 6.02 22.73 -0.87
CA ALA A 263 6.34 21.32 -1.05
C ALA A 263 7.27 20.82 0.08
N ALA A 264 8.14 21.67 0.64
CA ALA A 264 8.97 21.34 1.81
C ALA A 264 8.13 21.13 3.07
N ASP A 265 7.10 21.96 3.30
CA ASP A 265 6.18 21.82 4.42
C ASP A 265 5.47 20.47 4.35
N VAL A 266 4.90 20.14 3.19
CA VAL A 266 4.22 18.86 2.98
C VAL A 266 5.20 17.70 3.09
N GLY A 267 6.40 17.82 2.53
CA GLY A 267 7.46 16.85 2.69
C GLY A 267 7.81 16.58 4.16
N LEU A 268 7.87 17.64 4.99
CA LEU A 268 8.07 17.53 6.44
C LEU A 268 6.92 16.76 7.11
N LEU A 269 5.67 17.04 6.74
CA LEU A 269 4.51 16.31 7.26
C LEU A 269 4.58 14.80 6.96
N VAL A 270 5.02 14.43 5.75
CA VAL A 270 5.21 13.03 5.37
C VAL A 270 6.36 12.39 6.16
N VAL A 271 7.44 13.13 6.44
CA VAL A 271 8.51 12.68 7.35
C VAL A 271 7.96 12.39 8.74
N VAL A 272 7.20 13.33 9.33
CA VAL A 272 6.59 13.16 10.66
C VAL A 272 5.69 11.93 10.69
N LEU A 273 4.85 11.75 9.68
CA LEU A 273 4.01 10.56 9.52
C LEU A 273 4.85 9.28 9.49
N THR A 274 5.90 9.25 8.69
CA THR A 274 6.77 8.06 8.52
C THR A 274 7.51 7.74 9.82
N VAL A 275 8.04 8.75 10.50
CA VAL A 275 8.71 8.59 11.81
C VAL A 275 7.72 8.06 12.85
N ALA A 276 6.51 8.61 12.90
CA ALA A 276 5.47 8.14 13.81
C ALA A 276 5.07 6.68 13.50
N MET A 277 4.92 6.33 12.21
CA MET A 277 4.61 4.98 11.76
C MET A 277 5.71 3.98 12.16
N LEU A 278 6.96 4.25 11.80
CA LEU A 278 8.08 3.36 12.12
C LEU A 278 8.38 3.29 13.62
N GLY A 279 8.34 4.41 14.32
CA GLY A 279 8.59 4.50 15.75
C GLY A 279 7.52 3.82 16.59
N SER A 280 6.26 3.85 16.14
CA SER A 280 5.14 3.20 16.85
C SER A 280 5.00 1.70 16.54
N GLN A 281 5.72 1.16 15.57
CA GLN A 281 5.57 -0.24 15.13
C GLN A 281 5.81 -1.25 16.26
N TYR A 282 6.87 -1.05 17.02
CA TYR A 282 7.19 -1.95 18.13
C TYR A 282 6.21 -1.83 19.32
N PRO A 283 5.89 -0.63 19.86
CA PRO A 283 4.87 -0.52 20.91
C PRO A 283 3.49 -0.96 20.44
N MET A 284 3.11 -0.70 19.18
CA MET A 284 1.84 -1.14 18.62
C MET A 284 1.75 -2.67 18.56
N THR A 285 2.83 -3.38 18.25
CA THR A 285 2.86 -4.85 18.29
C THR A 285 2.49 -5.38 19.68
N ARG A 286 2.93 -4.72 20.76
CA ARG A 286 2.53 -5.10 22.14
C ARG A 286 1.05 -4.88 22.40
N VAL A 287 0.47 -3.82 21.83
CA VAL A 287 -0.96 -3.54 21.91
C VAL A 287 -1.74 -4.61 21.12
N LEU A 288 -1.27 -4.96 19.93
CA LEU A 288 -1.87 -5.98 19.07
C LEU A 288 -1.90 -7.37 19.73
N LEU A 289 -0.84 -7.76 20.43
CA LEU A 289 -0.79 -9.03 21.17
C LEU A 289 -1.82 -9.11 22.31
N LYS A 290 -2.26 -7.97 22.84
CA LYS A 290 -3.28 -7.88 23.91
C LYS A 290 -4.70 -7.69 23.35
N LEU A 291 -4.83 -7.03 22.20
CA LEU A 291 -6.10 -6.77 21.54
C LEU A 291 -6.37 -7.86 20.49
N ARG A 292 -7.65 -8.18 20.31
CA ARG A 292 -8.08 -9.02 19.19
C ARG A 292 -8.01 -8.22 17.89
N PRO A 293 -7.78 -8.85 16.71
CA PRO A 293 -7.66 -8.16 15.43
C PRO A 293 -8.80 -7.17 15.14
N LYS A 294 -10.06 -7.57 15.42
CA LYS A 294 -11.23 -6.68 15.29
C LYS A 294 -11.06 -5.37 16.08
N ARG A 295 -10.68 -5.48 17.36
CA ARG A 295 -10.52 -4.29 18.22
C ARG A 295 -9.38 -3.39 17.75
N THR A 296 -8.34 -3.97 17.18
CA THR A 296 -7.22 -3.23 16.61
C THR A 296 -7.63 -2.44 15.38
N ILE A 297 -8.41 -3.06 14.49
CA ILE A 297 -8.95 -2.38 13.30
C ILE A 297 -9.88 -1.24 13.74
N VAL A 298 -10.78 -1.47 14.70
CA VAL A 298 -11.67 -0.43 15.24
C VAL A 298 -10.88 0.70 15.91
N LEU A 299 -9.79 0.39 16.62
CA LEU A 299 -8.89 1.42 17.19
C LEU A 299 -8.26 2.27 16.08
N SER A 300 -7.80 1.64 15.00
CA SER A 300 -7.26 2.37 13.85
C SER A 300 -8.30 3.32 13.24
N GLU A 301 -9.54 2.85 13.05
CA GLU A 301 -10.63 3.69 12.54
C GLU A 301 -10.98 4.86 13.49
N ALA A 302 -10.95 4.62 14.80
CA ALA A 302 -11.15 5.68 15.77
C ALA A 302 -10.04 6.75 15.68
N LEU A 303 -8.77 6.34 15.54
CA LEU A 303 -7.67 7.26 15.28
C LEU A 303 -7.85 8.00 13.94
N GLY A 304 -8.33 7.31 12.89
CA GLY A 304 -8.65 7.92 11.60
C GLY A 304 -9.80 8.94 11.70
N THR A 305 -10.83 8.65 12.48
CA THR A 305 -11.93 9.60 12.74
C THR A 305 -11.40 10.84 13.47
N MET A 306 -10.54 10.65 14.47
CA MET A 306 -9.86 11.74 15.18
C MET A 306 -8.96 12.57 14.25
N LEU A 307 -8.28 11.93 13.31
CA LEU A 307 -7.50 12.59 12.26
C LEU A 307 -8.36 13.51 11.40
N MET A 308 -9.57 13.10 10.99
CA MET A 308 -10.47 13.95 10.20
C MET A 308 -10.87 15.21 10.99
N VAL A 309 -11.17 15.07 12.28
CA VAL A 309 -11.42 16.22 13.16
C VAL A 309 -10.18 17.13 13.24
N GLY A 310 -9.00 16.53 13.39
CA GLY A 310 -7.75 17.26 13.41
C GLY A 310 -7.55 18.10 12.14
N TRP A 311 -7.69 17.50 10.95
CA TRP A 311 -7.55 18.24 9.69
C TRP A 311 -8.59 19.35 9.49
N ALA A 312 -9.83 19.15 9.97
CA ALA A 312 -10.87 20.19 9.89
C ALA A 312 -10.54 21.41 10.75
N LEU A 313 -9.81 21.23 11.85
CA LEU A 313 -9.46 22.29 12.79
C LEU A 313 -8.08 22.89 12.53
N SER A 314 -7.25 22.23 11.72
CA SER A 314 -5.85 22.64 11.45
C SER A 314 -5.79 23.72 10.37
N SER A 315 -4.89 24.66 10.55
CA SER A 315 -4.65 25.77 9.62
C SER A 315 -3.18 26.06 9.34
N ASN A 316 -2.27 25.40 10.05
CA ASN A 316 -0.83 25.62 9.96
C ASN A 316 -0.04 24.30 10.02
N VAL A 317 1.22 24.34 9.60
CA VAL A 317 2.09 23.16 9.52
C VAL A 317 2.26 22.42 10.86
N PRO A 318 2.48 23.08 12.03
CA PRO A 318 2.55 22.39 13.30
C PRO A 318 1.28 21.58 13.66
N GLU A 319 0.10 22.12 13.42
CA GLU A 319 -1.17 21.42 13.66
C GLU A 319 -1.32 20.20 12.75
N PHE A 320 -0.99 20.36 11.46
CA PHE A 320 -0.93 19.24 10.52
C PHE A 320 0.12 18.20 10.92
N ALA A 321 1.24 18.59 11.55
CA ALA A 321 2.23 17.65 12.05
C ALA A 321 1.68 16.78 13.17
N VAL A 322 0.86 17.34 14.08
CA VAL A 322 0.14 16.53 15.08
C VAL A 322 -0.80 15.52 14.40
N CYS A 323 -1.53 15.96 13.38
CA CYS A 323 -2.38 15.09 12.57
C CYS A 323 -1.57 13.98 11.88
N ALA A 324 -0.36 14.29 11.37
CA ALA A 324 0.53 13.32 10.74
C ALA A 324 0.99 12.24 11.74
N VAL A 325 1.23 12.58 13.01
CA VAL A 325 1.51 11.60 14.07
C VAL A 325 0.31 10.67 14.27
N VAL A 326 -0.90 11.22 14.40
CA VAL A 326 -2.13 10.41 14.57
C VAL A 326 -2.34 9.49 13.37
N PHE A 327 -2.09 9.99 12.16
CA PHE A 327 -2.18 9.19 10.93
C PHE A 327 -1.17 8.04 10.93
N GLY A 328 0.08 8.29 11.31
CA GLY A 328 1.11 7.24 11.44
C GLY A 328 0.70 6.14 12.42
N LEU A 329 0.13 6.51 13.58
CA LEU A 329 -0.40 5.57 14.57
C LEU A 329 -1.58 4.75 14.01
N SER A 330 -2.50 5.40 13.29
CA SER A 330 -3.63 4.72 12.65
C SER A 330 -3.15 3.68 11.64
N VAL A 331 -2.25 4.03 10.72
CA VAL A 331 -1.70 3.10 9.72
C VAL A 331 -0.98 1.93 10.38
N THR A 332 -0.21 2.18 11.45
CA THR A 332 0.51 1.14 12.20
C THR A 332 -0.43 0.15 12.89
N ALA A 333 -1.63 0.56 13.27
CA ALA A 333 -2.65 -0.34 13.81
C ALA A 333 -3.42 -1.08 12.70
N TRP A 334 -3.73 -0.39 11.59
CA TRP A 334 -4.53 -0.89 10.48
C TRP A 334 -3.89 -2.08 9.77
N VAL A 335 -2.65 -1.90 9.28
CA VAL A 335 -1.99 -2.89 8.41
C VAL A 335 -1.90 -4.27 9.05
N PRO A 336 -1.31 -4.42 10.27
CA PRO A 336 -1.25 -5.73 10.91
C PRO A 336 -2.62 -6.23 11.37
N GLY A 337 -3.54 -5.34 11.76
CA GLY A 337 -4.90 -5.70 12.16
C GLY A 337 -5.66 -6.40 11.03
N VAL A 338 -5.65 -5.81 9.84
CA VAL A 338 -6.29 -6.40 8.65
C VAL A 338 -5.58 -7.67 8.21
N GLN A 339 -4.25 -7.69 8.18
CA GLN A 339 -3.47 -8.87 7.82
C GLN A 339 -3.76 -10.05 8.77
N SER A 340 -3.74 -9.81 10.07
CA SER A 340 -4.08 -10.83 11.08
C SER A 340 -5.50 -11.34 10.93
N MET A 341 -6.47 -10.43 10.66
CA MET A 341 -7.86 -10.81 10.38
C MET A 341 -7.96 -11.72 9.15
N MET A 342 -7.30 -11.37 8.06
CA MET A 342 -7.26 -12.15 6.82
C MET A 342 -6.66 -13.54 7.05
N MET A 343 -5.55 -13.62 7.78
CA MET A 343 -4.86 -14.89 8.05
C MET A 343 -5.68 -15.83 8.93
N THR A 344 -6.44 -15.29 9.90
CA THR A 344 -7.25 -16.11 10.82
C THR A 344 -8.58 -16.60 10.23
N HIS A 345 -9.08 -15.94 9.17
CA HIS A 345 -10.39 -16.24 8.59
C HIS A 345 -10.33 -16.84 7.18
N SER A 346 -9.13 -17.10 6.67
CA SER A 346 -8.92 -17.70 5.35
C SER A 346 -8.25 -19.07 5.48
N PRO A 347 -8.73 -20.11 4.75
CA PRO A 347 -8.04 -21.39 4.68
C PRO A 347 -6.58 -21.22 4.23
N ALA A 348 -5.67 -22.02 4.79
CA ALA A 348 -4.23 -21.89 4.55
C ALA A 348 -3.88 -21.94 3.05
N GLU A 349 -4.57 -22.81 2.29
CA GLU A 349 -4.35 -23.03 0.87
C GLU A 349 -4.83 -21.86 0.00
N SER A 350 -5.74 -21.00 0.50
CA SER A 350 -6.37 -19.93 -0.28
C SER A 350 -6.01 -18.51 0.19
N ARG A 351 -5.15 -18.36 1.20
CA ARG A 351 -4.81 -17.05 1.81
C ARG A 351 -4.33 -16.01 0.80
N GLY A 352 -3.45 -16.40 -0.11
CA GLY A 352 -2.96 -15.50 -1.16
C GLY A 352 -4.06 -15.07 -2.14
N SER A 353 -4.91 -16.02 -2.56
CA SER A 353 -6.05 -15.74 -3.44
C SER A 353 -7.09 -14.84 -2.76
N VAL A 354 -7.38 -15.06 -1.47
CA VAL A 354 -8.32 -14.23 -0.70
C VAL A 354 -7.77 -12.81 -0.52
N GLY A 355 -6.49 -12.66 -0.19
CA GLY A 355 -5.84 -11.36 -0.07
C GLY A 355 -5.90 -10.56 -1.38
N GLY A 356 -5.59 -11.19 -2.50
CA GLY A 356 -5.71 -10.59 -3.84
C GLY A 356 -7.15 -10.17 -4.20
N LYS A 357 -8.14 -11.00 -3.87
CA LYS A 357 -9.57 -10.67 -4.08
C LYS A 357 -10.01 -9.47 -3.24
N ILE A 358 -9.58 -9.40 -1.97
CA ILE A 358 -9.87 -8.26 -1.10
C ILE A 358 -9.25 -6.98 -1.67
N ALA A 359 -7.99 -7.03 -2.07
CA ALA A 359 -7.30 -5.87 -2.63
C ALA A 359 -7.98 -5.38 -3.92
N ALA A 360 -8.31 -6.29 -4.85
CA ALA A 360 -9.03 -5.96 -6.09
C ALA A 360 -10.43 -5.39 -5.82
N PHE A 361 -11.19 -5.99 -4.90
CA PHE A 361 -12.51 -5.50 -4.53
C PHE A 361 -12.45 -4.12 -3.88
N ARG A 362 -11.54 -3.92 -2.91
CA ARG A 362 -11.33 -2.61 -2.28
C ARG A 362 -10.94 -1.55 -3.31
N GLY A 363 -10.01 -1.86 -4.21
CA GLY A 363 -9.59 -0.96 -5.27
C GLY A 363 -10.76 -0.57 -6.19
N LEU A 364 -11.55 -1.56 -6.62
CA LEU A 364 -12.70 -1.32 -7.50
C LEU A 364 -13.79 -0.46 -6.85
N VAL A 365 -14.02 -0.64 -5.55
CA VAL A 365 -15.04 0.12 -4.82
C VAL A 365 -14.52 1.50 -4.42
N ALA A 366 -13.22 1.62 -4.12
CA ALA A 366 -12.63 2.86 -3.61
C ALA A 366 -12.13 3.83 -4.69
N PHE A 367 -11.95 3.38 -5.95
CA PHE A 367 -11.38 4.27 -6.98
C PHE A 367 -12.15 5.58 -7.22
N PRO A 368 -13.50 5.69 -7.01
CA PRO A 368 -14.19 6.95 -7.18
C PRO A 368 -13.96 7.93 -6.01
N ALA A 369 -13.47 7.45 -4.86
CA ALA A 369 -13.36 8.27 -3.66
C ALA A 369 -12.50 9.55 -3.85
N PRO A 370 -11.32 9.52 -4.49
CA PRO A 370 -10.57 10.75 -4.77
C PRO A 370 -11.31 11.74 -5.65
N VAL A 371 -12.10 11.25 -6.63
CA VAL A 371 -12.93 12.11 -7.49
C VAL A 371 -14.01 12.79 -6.67
N VAL A 372 -14.71 12.02 -5.84
CA VAL A 372 -15.74 12.56 -4.94
C VAL A 372 -15.13 13.62 -4.01
N GLY A 373 -13.97 13.34 -3.43
CA GLY A 373 -13.25 14.29 -2.58
C GLY A 373 -12.90 15.58 -3.31
N GLY A 374 -12.35 15.48 -4.52
CA GLY A 374 -12.00 16.62 -5.34
C GLY A 374 -13.22 17.47 -5.73
N LEU A 375 -14.34 16.83 -6.10
CA LEU A 375 -15.59 17.53 -6.41
C LEU A 375 -16.20 18.21 -5.17
N LEU A 376 -16.21 17.54 -4.02
CA LEU A 376 -16.66 18.14 -2.75
C LEU A 376 -15.82 19.38 -2.41
N TYR A 377 -14.50 19.30 -2.55
CA TYR A 377 -13.63 20.45 -2.35
C TYR A 377 -13.96 21.60 -3.31
N GLN A 378 -14.13 21.31 -4.59
CA GLN A 378 -14.36 22.32 -5.62
C GLN A 378 -15.69 23.06 -5.45
N TYR A 379 -16.76 22.36 -5.06
CA TYR A 379 -18.10 22.94 -4.99
C TYR A 379 -18.52 23.39 -3.58
N MET A 380 -17.94 22.79 -2.54
CA MET A 380 -18.37 23.01 -1.15
C MET A 380 -17.23 23.48 -0.22
N GLY A 381 -15.99 23.57 -0.75
CA GLY A 381 -14.83 24.06 -0.01
C GLY A 381 -14.08 22.99 0.79
N TYR A 382 -13.09 23.47 1.57
CA TYR A 382 -12.07 22.64 2.23
C TYR A 382 -12.65 21.62 3.21
N GLU A 383 -13.65 22.00 3.98
CA GLU A 383 -14.22 21.19 5.05
C GLU A 383 -15.07 20.01 4.51
N ALA A 384 -15.65 20.16 3.31
CA ALA A 384 -16.62 19.21 2.78
C ALA A 384 -16.07 17.78 2.58
N PRO A 385 -14.91 17.55 1.92
CA PRO A 385 -14.34 16.20 1.82
C PRO A 385 -13.96 15.64 3.18
N ILE A 386 -13.51 16.47 4.12
CA ILE A 386 -13.13 16.04 5.48
C ILE A 386 -14.37 15.60 6.27
N ILE A 387 -15.47 16.34 6.20
CA ILE A 387 -16.75 15.98 6.83
C ILE A 387 -17.30 14.69 6.21
N ALA A 388 -17.21 14.54 4.89
CA ALA A 388 -17.63 13.32 4.22
C ALA A 388 -16.80 12.10 4.66
N SER A 389 -15.47 12.25 4.77
CA SER A 389 -14.57 11.21 5.32
C SER A 389 -14.88 10.91 6.79
N PHE A 390 -15.10 11.93 7.61
CA PHE A 390 -15.49 11.76 9.02
C PHE A 390 -16.78 10.95 9.14
N ALA A 391 -17.82 11.31 8.42
CA ALA A 391 -19.08 10.56 8.41
C ALA A 391 -18.86 9.12 7.91
N GLY A 392 -18.03 8.95 6.87
CA GLY A 392 -17.66 7.65 6.33
C GLY A 392 -16.93 6.78 7.34
N THR A 393 -15.95 7.30 8.09
CA THR A 393 -15.21 6.54 9.10
C THR A 393 -16.09 6.14 10.29
N VAL A 394 -17.03 6.98 10.72
CA VAL A 394 -18.04 6.63 11.73
C VAL A 394 -18.92 5.46 11.24
N VAL A 395 -19.37 5.51 9.99
CA VAL A 395 -20.12 4.38 9.39
C VAL A 395 -19.25 3.13 9.32
N CYS A 396 -17.97 3.26 8.95
CA CYS A 396 -17.02 2.14 8.93
C CYS A 396 -16.88 1.47 10.29
N ILE A 397 -16.72 2.25 11.36
CA ILE A 397 -16.66 1.72 12.73
C ILE A 397 -17.91 0.88 13.03
N ALA A 398 -19.11 1.40 12.71
CA ALA A 398 -20.36 0.68 12.91
C ALA A 398 -20.43 -0.64 12.11
N LEU A 399 -20.01 -0.60 10.81
CA LEU A 399 -19.95 -1.78 9.96
C LEU A 399 -18.93 -2.80 10.48
N MET A 400 -17.74 -2.33 10.93
CA MET A 400 -16.70 -3.20 11.47
C MET A 400 -17.14 -3.85 12.79
N LEU A 401 -17.80 -3.10 13.67
CA LEU A 401 -18.37 -3.65 14.91
C LEU A 401 -19.44 -4.71 14.60
N ARG A 402 -20.22 -4.53 13.54
CA ARG A 402 -21.32 -5.44 13.16
C ARG A 402 -20.82 -6.68 12.43
N TYR A 403 -19.92 -6.54 11.46
CA TYR A 403 -19.61 -7.57 10.47
C TYR A 403 -18.24 -8.22 10.64
N LEU A 404 -17.28 -7.59 11.33
CA LEU A 404 -16.00 -8.26 11.57
C LEU A 404 -16.17 -9.36 12.63
N PRO A 405 -15.70 -10.58 12.33
CA PRO A 405 -15.80 -11.69 13.26
C PRO A 405 -14.90 -11.49 14.49
N GLU A 406 -15.39 -11.88 15.66
CA GLU A 406 -14.62 -11.79 16.92
C GLU A 406 -13.76 -13.02 17.20
N ARG A 407 -14.11 -14.16 16.62
CA ARG A 407 -13.46 -15.46 16.85
C ARG A 407 -12.94 -16.05 15.55
N PRO A 408 -11.82 -16.78 15.55
CA PRO A 408 -11.46 -17.61 14.41
C PRO A 408 -12.61 -18.56 14.10
N THR A 409 -12.92 -18.71 12.84
CA THR A 409 -13.86 -19.75 12.38
C THR A 409 -13.31 -21.09 12.86
N SER A 410 -14.17 -21.96 13.39
CA SER A 410 -13.84 -23.21 14.08
C SER A 410 -12.97 -24.21 13.30
N ALA A 411 -12.66 -23.93 12.05
CA ALA A 411 -11.80 -24.74 11.19
C ALA A 411 -10.28 -24.66 11.54
N THR A 412 -9.84 -23.83 12.48
CA THR A 412 -8.42 -23.65 12.80
C THR A 412 -8.15 -23.75 14.30
N ARG A 413 -8.73 -24.73 15.00
CA ARG A 413 -8.18 -25.16 16.28
C ARG A 413 -6.95 -26.03 16.01
N VAL A 414 -5.79 -25.41 15.87
CA VAL A 414 -4.52 -26.12 16.09
C VAL A 414 -4.45 -26.44 17.58
N ASN A 415 -4.67 -27.72 17.91
CA ASN A 415 -4.47 -28.19 19.26
C ASN A 415 -3.00 -28.00 19.61
N SER A 416 -2.70 -27.48 20.79
CA SER A 416 -1.35 -27.18 21.30
C SER A 416 -0.46 -28.44 21.46
N LYS A 417 -0.91 -29.58 20.99
CA LYS A 417 -0.23 -30.89 20.96
C LYS A 417 -0.16 -31.44 19.55
N ASN A 418 0.38 -30.73 18.59
CA ASN A 418 0.81 -31.24 17.26
C ASN A 418 0.06 -32.45 16.63
N GLU A 419 -1.20 -32.67 16.94
CA GLU A 419 -2.03 -33.73 16.32
C GLU A 419 -3.19 -33.08 15.56
N PHE A 420 -3.20 -33.29 14.27
CA PHE A 420 -4.28 -32.96 13.36
C PHE A 420 -5.44 -33.94 13.62
N VAL A 421 -6.50 -33.48 14.30
CA VAL A 421 -7.73 -34.26 14.43
C VAL A 421 -8.77 -33.70 13.45
N PRO A 422 -9.27 -34.49 12.50
CA PRO A 422 -10.34 -34.07 11.59
C PRO A 422 -11.63 -33.85 12.37
N ALA A 423 -12.43 -32.85 11.94
CA ALA A 423 -13.64 -32.37 12.62
C ALA A 423 -14.90 -33.26 12.43
N ASP A 424 -14.76 -34.50 11.97
CA ASP A 424 -15.89 -35.37 11.59
C ASP A 424 -16.05 -36.61 12.47
N THR A 425 -15.85 -36.46 13.79
CA THR A 425 -16.33 -37.51 14.73
C THR A 425 -16.82 -36.86 16.03
N GLN A 426 -18.03 -36.34 16.00
CA GLN A 426 -19.07 -36.44 17.06
C GLN A 426 -20.37 -35.86 16.55
#